data_aed24177ba6be51f5183fe6b11f3bd9d
#
_entry.id   aed24177ba6be51f5183fe6b11f3bd9d
#
_cell.length_a   1.000
_cell.length_b   1.000
_cell.length_c   1.000
_cell.angle_alpha   90.00
_cell.angle_beta   90.00
_cell.angle_gamma   90.00
#
_symmetry.space_group_name_H-M   'P 1'
#
loop_
_entity.id
_entity.type
_entity.pdbx_description
1 polymer ?
#
loop_
_entity_poly.entity_id
_entity_poly.type
_entity_poly.pdbx_seq_one_letter_code
_entity_poly.pdbx_strand_id
1 'polypeptide(L)'
;GKSGAAVLAARAAFRTGAGLVTVASVGEVCRLVTMAQPEVMSESLGEGAECGDLPRAAARVLEIAASMDAVVIGPGLGRSEKTQDFVLDVVARCGLPVVIDADGLFGLRAQNLSRISQRDQATVLTPHPGEMARLLGIEKEAVQKDRVKAVRRAVAETRSTVLLKGRHTLVGTSRSEIWLNPTGSPSLATAGTGDVLAGAIGAILARGVAADAAAAAGVYVHGLAGERAGRRRPWGVVAGDVIDALPKAIASLGR
;
A
#
# COMPACT_ATOMS: atom_id res chain seq x y z
N GLY A 1 -16.18 5.87 5.76
CA GLY A 1 -16.46 6.37 4.42
C GLY A 1 -15.47 5.99 3.32
N LYS A 2 -14.49 5.06 3.57
CA LYS A 2 -13.49 4.65 2.56
C LYS A 2 -13.43 3.14 2.38
N SER A 3 -14.56 2.46 2.58
CA SER A 3 -14.67 0.99 2.44
C SER A 3 -14.24 0.47 1.06
N GLY A 4 -14.43 1.27 0.00
CA GLY A 4 -13.97 0.94 -1.34
C GLY A 4 -12.46 0.77 -1.49
N ALA A 5 -11.64 1.35 -0.61
CA ALA A 5 -10.18 1.20 -0.64
C ALA A 5 -9.74 -0.25 -0.42
N ALA A 6 -10.37 -0.96 0.53
CA ALA A 6 -10.10 -2.38 0.77
C ALA A 6 -10.48 -3.24 -0.44
N VAL A 7 -11.61 -2.95 -1.10
CA VAL A 7 -12.03 -3.62 -2.34
C VAL A 7 -11.01 -3.42 -3.45
N LEU A 8 -10.56 -2.18 -3.66
CA LEU A 8 -9.59 -1.86 -4.72
C LEU A 8 -8.25 -2.55 -4.50
N ALA A 9 -7.73 -2.52 -3.26
CA ALA A 9 -6.47 -3.18 -2.91
C ALA A 9 -6.57 -4.70 -3.09
N ALA A 10 -7.64 -5.33 -2.62
CA ALA A 10 -7.85 -6.77 -2.74
C ALA A 10 -7.99 -7.22 -4.20
N ARG A 11 -8.79 -6.51 -5.00
CA ARG A 11 -8.92 -6.79 -6.44
C ARG A 11 -7.58 -6.64 -7.17
N ALA A 12 -6.82 -5.59 -6.85
CA ALA A 12 -5.50 -5.37 -7.44
C ALA A 12 -4.53 -6.50 -7.08
N ALA A 13 -4.56 -7.00 -5.85
CA ALA A 13 -3.74 -8.14 -5.44
C ALA A 13 -4.03 -9.39 -6.29
N PHE A 14 -5.30 -9.77 -6.47
CA PHE A 14 -5.67 -10.87 -7.37
C PHE A 14 -5.20 -10.64 -8.82
N ARG A 15 -5.45 -9.44 -9.36
CA ARG A 15 -5.07 -9.11 -10.74
C ARG A 15 -3.56 -9.02 -10.95
N THR A 16 -2.79 -8.97 -9.87
CA THR A 16 -1.31 -9.01 -9.88
C THR A 16 -0.76 -10.42 -9.60
N GLY A 17 -1.62 -11.38 -9.25
CA GLY A 17 -1.26 -12.80 -9.17
C GLY A 17 -1.19 -13.36 -7.75
N ALA A 18 -1.82 -12.73 -6.76
CA ALA A 18 -2.08 -13.37 -5.48
C ALA A 18 -3.07 -14.53 -5.66
N GLY A 19 -2.76 -15.69 -5.09
CA GLY A 19 -3.63 -16.88 -5.15
C GLY A 19 -4.81 -16.78 -4.18
N LEU A 20 -4.55 -16.23 -2.99
CA LEU A 20 -5.56 -16.00 -1.94
C LEU A 20 -5.42 -14.57 -1.41
N VAL A 21 -6.54 -13.94 -1.12
CA VAL A 21 -6.59 -12.61 -0.50
C VAL A 21 -7.64 -12.62 0.61
N THR A 22 -7.22 -12.20 1.80
CA THR A 22 -8.11 -12.04 2.95
C THR A 22 -8.15 -10.58 3.36
N VAL A 23 -9.34 -10.01 3.51
CA VAL A 23 -9.53 -8.68 4.07
C VAL A 23 -9.99 -8.80 5.51
N ALA A 24 -9.16 -8.34 6.44
CA ALA A 24 -9.50 -8.22 7.86
C ALA A 24 -9.96 -6.78 8.14
N SER A 25 -11.22 -6.60 8.55
CA SER A 25 -11.83 -5.29 8.77
C SER A 25 -13.05 -5.39 9.68
N VAL A 26 -13.76 -4.28 9.88
CA VAL A 26 -15.06 -4.30 10.56
C VAL A 26 -16.12 -5.02 9.71
N GLY A 27 -17.12 -5.63 10.34
CA GLY A 27 -18.09 -6.50 9.67
C GLY A 27 -18.83 -5.83 8.50
N GLU A 28 -19.12 -4.53 8.58
CA GLU A 28 -19.72 -3.78 7.47
C GLU A 28 -18.83 -3.79 6.22
N VAL A 29 -17.53 -3.54 6.38
CA VAL A 29 -16.57 -3.55 5.27
C VAL A 29 -16.39 -4.95 4.71
N CYS A 30 -16.35 -5.98 5.56
CA CYS A 30 -16.27 -7.38 5.14
C CYS A 30 -17.44 -7.75 4.22
N ARG A 31 -18.67 -7.38 4.56
CA ARG A 31 -19.85 -7.61 3.69
C ARG A 31 -19.70 -6.91 2.34
N LEU A 32 -19.29 -5.63 2.33
CA LEU A 32 -19.10 -4.88 1.09
C LEU A 32 -18.02 -5.50 0.19
N VAL A 33 -16.91 -5.94 0.79
CA VAL A 33 -15.82 -6.60 0.06
C VAL A 33 -16.30 -7.89 -0.60
N THR A 34 -16.98 -8.77 0.15
CA THR A 34 -17.48 -10.04 -0.36
C THR A 34 -18.52 -9.85 -1.46
N MET A 35 -19.39 -8.82 -1.34
CA MET A 35 -20.36 -8.50 -2.38
C MET A 35 -19.71 -7.95 -3.67
N ALA A 36 -18.61 -7.17 -3.52
CA ALA A 36 -17.93 -6.56 -4.65
C ALA A 36 -16.95 -7.52 -5.35
N GLN A 37 -16.40 -8.49 -4.63
CA GLN A 37 -15.41 -9.45 -5.11
C GLN A 37 -15.55 -10.76 -4.35
N PRO A 38 -16.37 -11.71 -4.85
CA PRO A 38 -16.68 -12.98 -4.14
C PRO A 38 -15.46 -13.88 -3.86
N GLU A 39 -14.39 -13.72 -4.63
CA GLU A 39 -13.16 -14.49 -4.44
C GLU A 39 -12.33 -14.02 -3.23
N VAL A 40 -12.64 -12.84 -2.66
CA VAL A 40 -11.96 -12.33 -1.46
C VAL A 40 -12.55 -12.98 -0.22
N MET A 41 -11.70 -13.60 0.59
CA MET A 41 -12.04 -14.00 1.94
C MET A 41 -12.10 -12.77 2.85
N SER A 42 -12.97 -12.79 3.85
CA SER A 42 -13.08 -11.69 4.80
C SER A 42 -13.17 -12.18 6.23
N GLU A 43 -12.48 -11.47 7.14
CA GLU A 43 -12.44 -11.73 8.57
C GLU A 43 -12.88 -10.50 9.34
N SER A 44 -13.95 -10.64 10.14
CA SER A 44 -14.46 -9.53 10.95
C SER A 44 -13.61 -9.31 12.19
N LEU A 45 -13.13 -8.08 12.38
CA LEU A 45 -12.40 -7.65 13.58
C LEU A 45 -13.33 -7.00 14.63
N GLY A 46 -14.61 -6.88 14.34
CA GLY A 46 -15.63 -6.30 15.21
C GLY A 46 -16.88 -5.90 14.44
N GLU A 47 -17.96 -5.66 15.18
CA GLU A 47 -19.25 -5.26 14.61
C GLU A 47 -19.35 -3.74 14.46
N GLY A 48 -20.20 -3.29 13.51
CA GLY A 48 -20.46 -1.88 13.25
C GLY A 48 -19.38 -1.18 12.40
N ALA A 49 -19.33 0.14 12.50
CA ALA A 49 -18.41 1.00 11.73
C ALA A 49 -17.04 1.20 12.41
N GLU A 50 -16.92 0.82 13.67
CA GLU A 50 -15.70 0.96 14.47
C GLU A 50 -15.38 -0.37 15.18
N CYS A 51 -14.08 -0.68 15.25
CA CYS A 51 -13.61 -1.77 16.08
C CYS A 51 -13.49 -1.28 17.53
N GLY A 52 -14.33 -1.79 18.44
CA GLY A 52 -14.37 -1.34 19.83
C GLY A 52 -13.16 -1.78 20.65
N ASP A 53 -12.62 -2.98 20.38
CA ASP A 53 -11.48 -3.58 21.10
C ASP A 53 -10.28 -3.72 20.15
N LEU A 54 -9.49 -2.67 20.03
CA LEU A 54 -8.34 -2.64 19.14
C LEU A 54 -7.20 -3.59 19.51
N PRO A 55 -6.85 -3.79 20.80
CA PRO A 55 -5.88 -4.82 21.19
C PRO A 55 -6.30 -6.22 20.73
N ARG A 56 -7.57 -6.59 20.90
CA ARG A 56 -8.10 -7.87 20.44
C ARG A 56 -8.10 -7.96 18.90
N ALA A 57 -8.46 -6.87 18.23
CA ALA A 57 -8.41 -6.81 16.78
C ALA A 57 -6.98 -6.96 16.25
N ALA A 58 -5.99 -6.33 16.89
CA ALA A 58 -4.58 -6.48 16.51
C ALA A 58 -4.10 -7.92 16.69
N ALA A 59 -4.45 -8.57 17.83
CA ALA A 59 -4.14 -9.99 18.05
C ALA A 59 -4.77 -10.87 16.95
N ARG A 60 -6.03 -10.63 16.61
CA ARG A 60 -6.73 -11.40 15.56
C ARG A 60 -6.08 -11.20 14.18
N VAL A 61 -5.66 -9.97 13.83
CA VAL A 61 -4.92 -9.72 12.58
C VAL A 61 -3.62 -10.52 12.54
N LEU A 62 -2.89 -10.59 13.66
CA LEU A 62 -1.63 -11.34 13.73
C LEU A 62 -1.85 -12.86 13.62
N GLU A 63 -2.93 -13.37 14.19
CA GLU A 63 -3.34 -14.79 14.03
C GLU A 63 -3.63 -15.11 12.56
N ILE A 64 -4.42 -14.26 11.88
CA ILE A 64 -4.72 -14.41 10.45
C ILE A 64 -3.42 -14.34 9.63
N ALA A 65 -2.56 -13.38 9.94
CA ALA A 65 -1.29 -13.17 9.25
C ALA A 65 -0.34 -14.39 9.35
N ALA A 66 -0.43 -15.19 10.41
CA ALA A 66 0.43 -16.36 10.59
C ALA A 66 0.33 -17.41 9.46
N SER A 67 -0.74 -17.39 8.67
CA SER A 67 -0.96 -18.26 7.51
C SER A 67 -0.83 -17.54 6.17
N MET A 68 -0.33 -16.30 6.17
CA MET A 68 -0.18 -15.46 4.97
C MET A 68 1.29 -15.27 4.63
N ASP A 69 1.56 -14.68 3.46
CA ASP A 69 2.92 -14.41 2.97
C ASP A 69 3.28 -12.93 3.04
N ALA A 70 2.31 -12.02 3.03
CA ALA A 70 2.50 -10.57 3.14
C ALA A 70 1.25 -9.87 3.66
N VAL A 71 1.42 -8.67 4.19
CA VAL A 71 0.33 -7.83 4.69
C VAL A 71 0.33 -6.47 3.99
N VAL A 72 -0.85 -5.99 3.62
CA VAL A 72 -1.07 -4.59 3.20
C VAL A 72 -1.94 -3.93 4.26
N ILE A 73 -1.47 -2.84 4.85
CA ILE A 73 -2.19 -2.13 5.91
C ILE A 73 -2.32 -0.64 5.58
N GLY A 74 -3.50 -0.07 5.82
CA GLY A 74 -3.70 1.36 5.67
C GLY A 74 -4.85 1.79 4.77
N PRO A 75 -5.09 1.18 3.59
CA PRO A 75 -6.19 1.56 2.73
C PRO A 75 -7.53 1.61 3.47
N GLY A 76 -8.09 2.82 3.63
CA GLY A 76 -9.42 3.02 4.21
C GLY A 76 -9.58 2.84 5.71
N LEU A 77 -8.50 2.68 6.49
CA LEU A 77 -8.56 2.42 7.93
C LEU A 77 -9.10 3.59 8.77
N GLY A 78 -9.01 4.82 8.25
CA GLY A 78 -9.33 6.02 9.03
C GLY A 78 -8.11 6.57 9.79
N ARG A 79 -8.30 7.74 10.44
CA ARG A 79 -7.20 8.55 10.98
C ARG A 79 -7.34 8.88 12.47
N SER A 80 -8.20 8.15 13.20
CA SER A 80 -8.30 8.33 14.64
C SER A 80 -7.00 7.92 15.34
N GLU A 81 -6.70 8.48 16.49
CA GLU A 81 -5.52 8.09 17.30
C GLU A 81 -5.54 6.59 17.60
N LYS A 82 -6.69 6.06 17.99
CA LYS A 82 -6.87 4.62 18.22
C LYS A 82 -6.50 3.78 16.99
N THR A 83 -6.89 4.20 15.78
CA THR A 83 -6.53 3.52 14.54
C THR A 83 -5.01 3.56 14.31
N GLN A 84 -4.37 4.67 14.65
CA GLN A 84 -2.92 4.78 14.48
C GLN A 84 -2.17 3.88 15.47
N ASP A 85 -2.63 3.80 16.72
CA ASP A 85 -2.07 2.88 17.71
C ASP A 85 -2.22 1.41 17.28
N PHE A 86 -3.39 1.05 16.75
CA PHE A 86 -3.64 -0.26 16.15
C PHE A 86 -2.65 -0.56 15.00
N VAL A 87 -2.48 0.36 14.05
CA VAL A 87 -1.53 0.18 12.94
C VAL A 87 -0.12 -0.03 13.46
N LEU A 88 0.33 0.80 14.40
CA LEU A 88 1.67 0.70 14.99
C LEU A 88 1.88 -0.62 15.75
N ASP A 89 0.87 -1.10 16.47
CA ASP A 89 0.93 -2.38 17.19
C ASP A 89 1.01 -3.56 16.22
N VAL A 90 0.11 -3.61 15.23
CA VAL A 90 0.11 -4.67 14.21
C VAL A 90 1.44 -4.70 13.46
N VAL A 91 1.90 -3.54 12.97
CA VAL A 91 3.14 -3.46 12.19
C VAL A 91 4.35 -3.86 13.02
N ALA A 92 4.46 -3.41 14.26
CA ALA A 92 5.60 -3.74 15.11
C ALA A 92 5.70 -5.25 15.43
N ARG A 93 4.56 -5.94 15.54
CA ARG A 93 4.49 -7.36 15.93
C ARG A 93 4.37 -8.32 14.73
N CYS A 94 4.03 -7.82 13.55
CA CYS A 94 3.85 -8.65 12.36
C CYS A 94 5.18 -9.23 11.89
N GLY A 95 5.29 -10.55 11.87
CA GLY A 95 6.47 -11.30 11.41
C GLY A 95 6.56 -11.47 9.88
N LEU A 96 5.76 -10.74 9.09
CA LEU A 96 5.71 -10.82 7.64
C LEU A 96 6.19 -9.53 6.97
N PRO A 97 6.52 -9.56 5.68
CA PRO A 97 6.66 -8.36 4.87
C PRO A 97 5.37 -7.53 4.89
N VAL A 98 5.49 -6.21 5.04
CA VAL A 98 4.33 -5.31 5.15
C VAL A 98 4.43 -4.16 4.16
N VAL A 99 3.33 -3.87 3.46
CA VAL A 99 3.11 -2.61 2.74
C VAL A 99 2.27 -1.68 3.62
N ILE A 100 2.77 -0.47 3.89
CA ILE A 100 2.04 0.56 4.65
C ILE A 100 1.70 1.70 3.69
N ASP A 101 0.41 1.93 3.47
CA ASP A 101 -0.09 2.99 2.56
C ASP A 101 -1.19 3.82 3.23
N ALA A 102 -1.48 4.96 2.65
CA ALA A 102 -2.64 5.80 2.94
C ALA A 102 -2.81 6.12 4.45
N ASP A 103 -3.96 5.76 5.03
CA ASP A 103 -4.24 6.05 6.44
C ASP A 103 -3.29 5.29 7.40
N GLY A 104 -2.64 4.20 6.96
CA GLY A 104 -1.59 3.50 7.71
C GLY A 104 -0.32 4.34 7.90
N LEU A 105 -0.03 5.23 6.95
CA LEU A 105 1.08 6.18 7.06
C LEU A 105 0.76 7.38 7.95
N PHE A 106 -0.51 7.58 8.29
CA PHE A 106 -0.95 8.80 8.98
C PHE A 106 -0.35 8.93 10.40
N GLY A 107 -0.19 7.82 11.10
CA GLY A 107 0.39 7.77 12.44
C GLY A 107 1.91 7.75 12.48
N LEU A 108 2.56 7.50 11.34
CA LEU A 108 4.02 7.50 11.26
C LEU A 108 4.55 8.93 11.28
N ARG A 109 5.38 9.23 12.27
CA ARG A 109 6.00 10.54 12.49
C ARG A 109 7.44 10.34 12.96
N ALA A 110 8.28 11.35 12.82
CA ALA A 110 9.69 11.30 13.21
C ALA A 110 9.94 10.67 14.60
N GLN A 111 9.06 10.94 15.58
CA GLN A 111 9.22 10.42 16.95
C GLN A 111 8.94 8.91 17.11
N ASN A 112 8.28 8.26 16.15
CA ASN A 112 7.91 6.83 16.28
C ASN A 112 8.43 5.95 15.13
N LEU A 113 9.25 6.47 14.23
CA LEU A 113 9.81 5.71 13.11
C LEU A 113 10.72 4.55 13.56
N SER A 114 11.23 4.61 14.80
CA SER A 114 11.98 3.50 15.40
C SER A 114 11.18 2.20 15.43
N ARG A 115 9.85 2.25 15.58
CA ARG A 115 8.99 1.06 15.52
C ARG A 115 9.01 0.38 14.15
N ILE A 116 9.30 1.13 13.10
CA ILE A 116 9.45 0.60 11.74
C ILE A 116 10.89 0.14 11.51
N SER A 117 11.88 0.97 11.87
CA SER A 117 13.30 0.67 11.63
C SER A 117 13.86 -0.50 12.45
N GLN A 118 13.15 -0.92 13.50
CA GLN A 118 13.51 -2.07 14.34
C GLN A 118 12.86 -3.38 13.87
N ARG A 119 12.07 -3.36 12.80
CA ARG A 119 11.49 -4.59 12.25
C ARG A 119 12.57 -5.43 11.56
N ASP A 120 12.53 -6.74 11.81
CA ASP A 120 13.38 -7.70 11.10
C ASP A 120 12.85 -8.00 9.68
N GLN A 121 11.55 -7.86 9.49
CA GLN A 121 10.89 -8.14 8.22
C GLN A 121 10.78 -6.90 7.34
N ALA A 122 10.83 -7.15 6.04
CA ALA A 122 10.79 -6.10 5.02
C ALA A 122 9.52 -5.22 5.16
N THR A 123 9.73 -3.92 5.01
CA THR A 123 8.64 -2.93 5.03
C THR A 123 8.72 -2.05 3.79
N VAL A 124 7.59 -1.86 3.12
CA VAL A 124 7.45 -0.94 1.99
C VAL A 124 6.51 0.19 2.41
N LEU A 125 6.98 1.42 2.36
CA LEU A 125 6.19 2.63 2.60
C LEU A 125 5.88 3.30 1.26
N THR A 126 4.61 3.66 1.03
CA THR A 126 4.16 4.23 -0.25
C THR A 126 3.60 5.65 -0.14
N PRO A 127 4.31 6.62 0.49
CA PRO A 127 3.79 7.96 0.70
C PRO A 127 3.63 8.76 -0.60
N HIS A 128 2.57 9.55 -0.70
CA HIS A 128 2.53 10.72 -1.58
C HIS A 128 3.27 11.91 -0.90
N PRO A 129 3.56 13.04 -1.60
CA PRO A 129 4.35 14.14 -1.02
C PRO A 129 3.84 14.69 0.32
N GLY A 130 2.52 14.74 0.53
CA GLY A 130 1.95 15.21 1.79
C GLY A 130 2.10 14.19 2.94
N GLU A 131 2.04 12.89 2.65
CA GLU A 131 2.32 11.82 3.63
C GLU A 131 3.80 11.79 3.97
N MET A 132 4.68 11.96 2.97
CA MET A 132 6.13 12.07 3.17
C MET A 132 6.49 13.27 4.05
N ALA A 133 5.89 14.42 3.81
CA ALA A 133 6.10 15.63 4.61
C ALA A 133 5.78 15.37 6.09
N ARG A 134 4.63 14.73 6.37
CA ARG A 134 4.24 14.35 7.73
C ARG A 134 5.19 13.35 8.36
N LEU A 135 5.57 12.32 7.61
CA LEU A 135 6.50 11.28 8.06
C LEU A 135 7.84 11.88 8.49
N LEU A 136 8.36 12.84 7.73
CA LEU A 136 9.65 13.47 7.98
C LEU A 136 9.59 14.72 8.88
N GLY A 137 8.38 15.20 9.23
CA GLY A 137 8.21 16.43 10.00
C GLY A 137 8.70 17.69 9.25
N ILE A 138 8.47 17.76 7.93
CA ILE A 138 8.87 18.89 7.07
C ILE A 138 7.69 19.38 6.23
N GLU A 139 7.84 20.54 5.59
CA GLU A 139 6.82 21.08 4.70
C GLU A 139 6.74 20.30 3.38
N LYS A 140 5.53 20.21 2.81
CA LYS A 140 5.29 19.51 1.54
C LYS A 140 6.10 20.09 0.38
N GLU A 141 6.29 21.39 0.39
CA GLU A 141 7.09 22.15 -0.58
C GLU A 141 8.56 21.73 -0.55
N ALA A 142 9.10 21.46 0.64
CA ALA A 142 10.47 20.95 0.81
C ALA A 142 10.62 19.53 0.21
N VAL A 143 9.61 18.66 0.37
CA VAL A 143 9.59 17.34 -0.30
C VAL A 143 9.58 17.50 -1.81
N GLN A 144 8.75 18.40 -2.35
CA GLN A 144 8.63 18.61 -3.79
C GLN A 144 9.88 19.25 -4.41
N LYS A 145 10.55 20.12 -3.67
CA LYS A 145 11.78 20.80 -4.10
C LYS A 145 12.95 19.83 -4.30
N ASP A 146 13.07 18.84 -3.43
CA ASP A 146 14.12 17.80 -3.53
C ASP A 146 13.56 16.42 -3.12
N ARG A 147 12.90 15.79 -4.07
CA ARG A 147 12.26 14.48 -3.88
C ARG A 147 13.28 13.38 -3.57
N VAL A 148 14.46 13.44 -4.17
CA VAL A 148 15.54 12.46 -3.95
C VAL A 148 16.05 12.53 -2.52
N LYS A 149 16.32 13.74 -2.02
CA LYS A 149 16.73 13.96 -0.63
C LYS A 149 15.69 13.49 0.37
N ALA A 150 14.40 13.77 0.11
CA ALA A 150 13.30 13.32 0.97
C ALA A 150 13.22 11.79 1.04
N VAL A 151 13.34 11.09 -0.10
CA VAL A 151 13.35 9.63 -0.14
C VAL A 151 14.56 9.05 0.60
N ARG A 152 15.76 9.56 0.35
CA ARG A 152 16.97 9.10 1.05
C ARG A 152 16.86 9.25 2.57
N ARG A 153 16.33 10.39 3.02
CA ARG A 153 16.10 10.64 4.44
C ARG A 153 15.09 9.64 5.02
N ALA A 154 13.97 9.42 4.35
CA ALA A 154 12.95 8.47 4.79
C ALA A 154 13.50 7.03 4.87
N VAL A 155 14.28 6.59 3.88
CA VAL A 155 14.97 5.29 3.91
C VAL A 155 15.91 5.20 5.11
N ALA A 156 16.74 6.22 5.34
CA ALA A 156 17.69 6.23 6.46
C ALA A 156 16.99 6.16 7.83
N GLU A 157 15.90 6.91 8.01
CA GLU A 157 15.15 6.96 9.27
C GLU A 157 14.29 5.71 9.51
N THR A 158 13.77 5.06 8.45
CA THR A 158 12.85 3.91 8.58
C THR A 158 13.49 2.56 8.29
N ARG A 159 14.68 2.52 7.67
CA ARG A 159 15.34 1.31 7.15
C ARG A 159 14.42 0.47 6.24
N SER A 160 13.51 1.13 5.56
CA SER A 160 12.48 0.51 4.73
C SER A 160 12.67 0.86 3.27
N THR A 161 12.08 0.09 2.38
CA THR A 161 11.87 0.52 0.99
C THR A 161 10.83 1.64 0.98
N VAL A 162 11.15 2.79 0.41
CA VAL A 162 10.27 3.97 0.42
C VAL A 162 9.94 4.39 -1.00
N LEU A 163 8.66 4.40 -1.33
CA LEU A 163 8.13 4.73 -2.64
C LEU A 163 7.43 6.10 -2.59
N LEU A 164 8.08 7.16 -3.09
CA LEU A 164 7.47 8.49 -3.15
C LEU A 164 6.62 8.64 -4.41
N LYS A 165 5.30 8.55 -4.24
CA LYS A 165 4.30 8.65 -5.31
C LYS A 165 4.34 10.01 -6.03
N GLY A 166 4.00 10.01 -7.31
CA GLY A 166 3.90 11.20 -8.17
C GLY A 166 4.43 10.93 -9.58
N ARG A 167 4.47 11.97 -10.42
CA ARG A 167 5.12 11.84 -11.74
C ARG A 167 6.56 11.36 -11.55
N HIS A 168 6.95 10.31 -12.28
CA HIS A 168 8.23 9.63 -12.07
C HIS A 168 8.41 9.24 -10.60
N THR A 169 7.58 8.29 -10.16
CA THR A 169 7.67 7.75 -8.79
C THR A 169 9.09 7.31 -8.48
N LEU A 170 9.61 7.72 -7.33
CA LEU A 170 10.92 7.31 -6.87
C LEU A 170 10.79 6.13 -5.91
N VAL A 171 11.67 5.15 -6.04
CA VAL A 171 11.80 4.03 -5.12
C VAL A 171 13.18 4.11 -4.45
N GLY A 172 13.20 4.43 -3.18
CA GLY A 172 14.41 4.37 -2.36
C GLY A 172 14.58 2.95 -1.81
N THR A 173 15.74 2.35 -2.07
CA THR A 173 16.05 0.98 -1.67
C THR A 173 16.76 0.91 -0.33
N SER A 174 16.71 -0.25 0.31
CA SER A 174 17.44 -0.55 1.54
C SER A 174 18.96 -0.37 1.40
N ARG A 175 19.47 -0.41 0.17
CA ARG A 175 20.90 -0.15 -0.17
C ARG A 175 21.20 1.30 -0.48
N SER A 176 20.28 2.23 -0.16
CA SER A 176 20.42 3.68 -0.41
C SER A 176 20.45 4.08 -1.90
N GLU A 177 20.10 3.18 -2.80
CA GLU A 177 19.88 3.49 -4.20
C GLU A 177 18.54 4.19 -4.41
N ILE A 178 18.42 4.99 -5.45
CA ILE A 178 17.17 5.60 -5.87
C ILE A 178 16.87 5.16 -7.29
N TRP A 179 15.78 4.43 -7.45
CA TRP A 179 15.26 4.02 -8.75
C TRP A 179 14.12 4.95 -9.18
N LEU A 180 14.13 5.34 -10.43
CA LEU A 180 13.11 6.20 -11.01
C LEU A 180 12.19 5.37 -11.90
N ASN A 181 10.89 5.39 -11.62
CA ASN A 181 9.91 4.72 -12.46
C ASN A 181 9.57 5.57 -13.70
N PRO A 182 9.81 5.06 -14.92
CA PRO A 182 9.53 5.78 -16.16
C PRO A 182 8.08 5.68 -16.63
N THR A 183 7.29 4.74 -16.07
CA THR A 183 5.91 4.46 -16.50
C THR A 183 4.88 5.28 -15.76
N GLY A 184 3.68 5.36 -16.30
CA GLY A 184 2.55 6.05 -15.73
C GLY A 184 2.10 7.25 -16.57
N SER A 185 0.84 7.60 -16.40
CA SER A 185 0.21 8.71 -17.11
C SER A 185 -0.60 9.58 -16.14
N PRO A 186 -1.01 10.79 -16.54
CA PRO A 186 -1.92 11.62 -15.76
C PRO A 186 -3.24 10.94 -15.39
N SER A 187 -3.66 9.90 -16.12
CA SER A 187 -4.84 9.10 -15.82
C SER A 187 -4.79 8.44 -14.44
N LEU A 188 -3.58 8.24 -13.87
CA LEU A 188 -3.40 7.73 -12.52
C LEU A 188 -3.67 8.77 -11.41
N ALA A 189 -3.88 10.04 -11.76
CA ALA A 189 -4.22 11.09 -10.79
C ALA A 189 -5.71 11.06 -10.42
N THR A 190 -6.24 9.88 -10.11
CA THR A 190 -7.63 9.67 -9.68
C THR A 190 -7.68 8.89 -8.37
N ALA A 191 -8.77 9.04 -7.62
CA ALA A 191 -8.95 8.39 -6.33
C ALA A 191 -8.89 6.86 -6.45
N GLY A 192 -8.26 6.20 -5.48
CA GLY A 192 -8.19 4.74 -5.39
C GLY A 192 -7.03 4.10 -6.15
N THR A 193 -6.33 4.80 -7.04
CA THR A 193 -5.16 4.23 -7.76
C THR A 193 -3.98 3.95 -6.84
N GLY A 194 -3.86 4.66 -5.71
CA GLY A 194 -2.91 4.34 -4.64
C GLY A 194 -3.23 3.00 -3.98
N ASP A 195 -4.51 2.75 -3.68
CA ASP A 195 -4.95 1.47 -3.10
C ASP A 195 -4.67 0.30 -4.06
N VAL A 196 -4.86 0.51 -5.37
CA VAL A 196 -4.47 -0.45 -6.43
C VAL A 196 -2.98 -0.74 -6.38
N LEU A 197 -2.14 0.30 -6.29
CA LEU A 197 -0.69 0.14 -6.18
C LEU A 197 -0.29 -0.65 -4.94
N ALA A 198 -0.87 -0.33 -3.78
CA ALA A 198 -0.58 -1.03 -2.54
C ALA A 198 -0.92 -2.52 -2.63
N GLY A 199 -2.09 -2.87 -3.17
CA GLY A 199 -2.49 -4.26 -3.42
C GLY A 199 -1.56 -4.99 -4.39
N ALA A 200 -1.15 -4.33 -5.47
CA ALA A 200 -0.22 -4.89 -6.45
C ALA A 200 1.16 -5.19 -5.83
N ILE A 201 1.72 -4.27 -5.04
CA ILE A 201 2.99 -4.50 -4.34
C ILE A 201 2.85 -5.64 -3.34
N GLY A 202 1.75 -5.68 -2.57
CA GLY A 202 1.47 -6.76 -1.61
C GLY A 202 1.46 -8.14 -2.25
N ALA A 203 0.83 -8.28 -3.42
CA ALA A 203 0.81 -9.54 -4.17
C ALA A 203 2.20 -9.98 -4.66
N ILE A 204 3.05 -9.03 -5.07
CA ILE A 204 4.42 -9.34 -5.50
C ILE A 204 5.29 -9.74 -4.30
N LEU A 205 5.13 -9.06 -3.15
CA LEU A 205 5.80 -9.42 -1.89
C LEU A 205 5.41 -10.83 -1.43
N ALA A 206 4.12 -11.18 -1.51
CA ALA A 206 3.61 -12.50 -1.13
C ALA A 206 4.21 -13.65 -1.95
N ARG A 207 4.78 -13.35 -3.11
CA ARG A 207 5.52 -14.33 -3.94
C ARG A 207 6.98 -14.48 -3.53
N GLY A 208 7.41 -13.90 -2.42
CA GLY A 208 8.79 -13.96 -1.93
C GLY A 208 9.77 -13.03 -2.66
N VAL A 209 9.28 -12.08 -3.44
CA VAL A 209 10.14 -11.08 -4.11
C VAL A 209 10.65 -10.08 -3.08
N ALA A 210 11.95 -9.78 -3.12
CA ALA A 210 12.57 -8.79 -2.23
C ALA A 210 11.86 -7.43 -2.30
N ALA A 211 11.74 -6.73 -1.17
CA ALA A 211 10.91 -5.51 -1.04
C ALA A 211 11.25 -4.41 -2.07
N ASP A 212 12.54 -4.17 -2.31
CA ASP A 212 12.99 -3.17 -3.29
C ASP A 212 12.52 -3.53 -4.70
N ALA A 213 12.69 -4.79 -5.09
CA ALA A 213 12.24 -5.29 -6.39
C ALA A 213 10.71 -5.35 -6.49
N ALA A 214 10.01 -5.74 -5.42
CA ALA A 214 8.55 -5.78 -5.38
C ALA A 214 7.94 -4.37 -5.52
N ALA A 215 8.51 -3.38 -4.84
CA ALA A 215 8.11 -1.98 -4.96
C ALA A 215 8.35 -1.45 -6.38
N ALA A 216 9.52 -1.71 -6.96
CA ALA A 216 9.85 -1.29 -8.32
C ALA A 216 8.96 -1.97 -9.38
N ALA A 217 8.77 -3.29 -9.29
CA ALA A 217 7.90 -4.03 -10.19
C ALA A 217 6.43 -3.58 -10.05
N GLY A 218 5.96 -3.41 -8.82
CA GLY A 218 4.60 -2.95 -8.54
C GLY A 218 4.31 -1.57 -9.15
N VAL A 219 5.19 -0.59 -8.93
CA VAL A 219 5.01 0.75 -9.50
C VAL A 219 5.14 0.75 -11.02
N TYR A 220 6.03 -0.06 -11.57
CA TYR A 220 6.21 -0.18 -13.01
C TYR A 220 4.96 -0.76 -13.69
N VAL A 221 4.45 -1.89 -13.20
CA VAL A 221 3.25 -2.55 -13.73
C VAL A 221 2.01 -1.67 -13.56
N HIS A 222 1.87 -1.03 -12.40
CA HIS A 222 0.79 -0.07 -12.13
C HIS A 222 0.84 1.11 -13.11
N GLY A 223 2.03 1.64 -13.39
CA GLY A 223 2.24 2.69 -14.38
C GLY A 223 1.81 2.27 -15.78
N LEU A 224 2.26 1.10 -16.24
CA LEU A 224 1.84 0.52 -17.54
C LEU A 224 0.33 0.27 -17.61
N ALA A 225 -0.27 -0.21 -16.51
CA ALA A 225 -1.72 -0.40 -16.44
C ALA A 225 -2.47 0.93 -16.58
N GLY A 226 -1.99 1.99 -15.92
CA GLY A 226 -2.55 3.34 -16.07
C GLY A 226 -2.42 3.91 -17.47
N GLU A 227 -1.29 3.71 -18.15
CA GLU A 227 -1.10 4.09 -19.55
C GLU A 227 -2.07 3.34 -20.47
N ARG A 228 -2.26 2.04 -20.26
CA ARG A 228 -3.21 1.22 -21.02
C ARG A 228 -4.65 1.65 -20.80
N ALA A 229 -5.04 1.89 -19.56
CA ALA A 229 -6.37 2.35 -19.21
C ALA A 229 -6.69 3.71 -19.86
N GLY A 230 -5.73 4.63 -19.88
CA GLY A 230 -5.85 5.97 -20.46
C GLY A 230 -5.64 6.07 -21.97
N ARG A 231 -5.21 4.99 -22.65
CA ARG A 231 -4.75 5.05 -24.05
C ARG A 231 -5.80 5.57 -25.05
N ARG A 232 -7.07 5.17 -24.86
CA ARG A 232 -8.17 5.58 -25.73
C ARG A 232 -9.05 6.68 -25.13
N ARG A 233 -8.98 6.86 -23.80
CA ARG A 233 -9.77 7.80 -23.03
C ARG A 233 -8.92 8.35 -21.89
N PRO A 234 -8.12 9.41 -22.13
CA PRO A 234 -7.24 9.96 -21.09
C PRO A 234 -8.00 10.59 -19.93
N TRP A 235 -9.27 10.90 -20.14
CA TRP A 235 -10.19 11.46 -19.14
C TRP A 235 -11.21 10.42 -18.67
N GLY A 236 -11.56 10.47 -17.38
CA GLY A 236 -12.57 9.59 -16.81
C GLY A 236 -12.07 8.18 -16.49
N VAL A 237 -10.74 7.94 -16.48
CA VAL A 237 -10.17 6.70 -15.95
C VAL A 237 -10.40 6.63 -14.46
N VAL A 238 -10.92 5.51 -13.99
CA VAL A 238 -11.11 5.20 -12.57
C VAL A 238 -10.18 4.05 -12.14
N ALA A 239 -10.02 3.85 -10.84
CA ALA A 239 -9.15 2.81 -10.29
C ALA A 239 -9.51 1.40 -10.81
N GLY A 240 -10.79 1.13 -11.07
CA GLY A 240 -11.24 -0.13 -11.66
C GLY A 240 -10.65 -0.40 -13.04
N ASP A 241 -10.55 0.62 -13.89
CA ASP A 241 -9.94 0.48 -15.23
C ASP A 241 -8.45 0.12 -15.14
N VAL A 242 -7.75 0.67 -14.13
CA VAL A 242 -6.34 0.33 -13.87
C VAL A 242 -6.23 -1.12 -13.41
N ILE A 243 -7.10 -1.58 -12.51
CA ILE A 243 -7.15 -2.98 -12.05
C ILE A 243 -7.35 -3.92 -13.24
N ASP A 244 -8.28 -3.63 -14.12
CA ASP A 244 -8.60 -4.47 -15.28
C ASP A 244 -7.47 -4.49 -16.32
N ALA A 245 -6.63 -3.47 -16.34
CA ALA A 245 -5.44 -3.39 -17.20
C ALA A 245 -4.21 -4.13 -16.63
N LEU A 246 -4.14 -4.40 -15.31
CA LEU A 246 -2.98 -5.04 -14.66
C LEU A 246 -2.56 -6.37 -15.31
N PRO A 247 -3.44 -7.35 -15.58
CA PRO A 247 -3.02 -8.62 -16.17
C PRO A 247 -2.38 -8.46 -17.55
N LYS A 248 -2.90 -7.53 -18.35
CA LYS A 248 -2.35 -7.23 -19.69
C LYS A 248 -1.01 -6.48 -19.61
N ALA A 249 -0.84 -5.63 -18.60
CA ALA A 249 0.43 -4.96 -18.32
C ALA A 249 1.50 -5.98 -17.94
N ILE A 250 1.19 -6.90 -17.02
CA ILE A 250 2.09 -7.98 -16.60
C ILE A 250 2.46 -8.89 -17.78
N ALA A 251 1.47 -9.36 -18.53
CA ALA A 251 1.70 -10.25 -19.68
C ALA A 251 2.59 -9.64 -20.75
N SER A 252 2.69 -8.31 -20.85
CA SER A 252 3.56 -7.64 -21.82
C SER A 252 5.04 -7.63 -21.43
N LEU A 253 5.39 -8.03 -20.20
CA LEU A 253 6.77 -8.08 -19.70
C LEU A 253 7.44 -9.44 -19.95
N GLY A 254 6.66 -10.48 -20.21
CA GLY A 254 7.13 -11.85 -20.45
C GLY A 254 7.37 -12.21 -21.93
N ARG A 255 7.51 -11.21 -22.81
CA ARG A 255 7.78 -11.42 -24.23
C ARG A 255 9.16 -10.95 -24.59
#